data_7cf9f0ad68414b7ed7584a3904e739d0
#
_entry.id   7cf9f0ad68414b7ed7584a3904e739d0
#
_cell.length_a   1.000
_cell.length_b   1.000
_cell.length_c   1.000
_cell.angle_alpha   90.00
_cell.angle_beta   90.00
_cell.angle_gamma   90.00
#
_symmetry.space_group_name_H-M   'P 1'
#
loop_
_entity.id
_entity.type
_entity.pdbx_description
1 polymer ?
#
loop_
_entity_poly.entity_id
_entity_poly.type
_entity_poly.pdbx_seq_one_letter_code
_entity_poly.pdbx_strand_id
1 'polypeptide(L)'
;LEMAGFDHAALVELEPAACATLRLNRPAWNVIEDDLRRFDGRPYQGIDLVAGGVPCPPFSKAGKQLGAKDERDLFPEAIRLVDECRPQAVMLENVRGLLDAVFDDYRNKVEKQLKKLGYVPGWRLLNASDYGVSQLRPRVVFVGIRKDLAAGFSWPEPLKTEPPTVGELLHDLMAANGWRGADRWREQASTIAPTLVGGSRSTAGQTSARLAQNAPGPPWARRIRSVLRSMSLLVPPAEPYSCW
;
A
#
# COMPACT_ATOMS: atom_id res chain seq x y z
N LEU A 1 -7.54 -3.37 7.26
CA LEU A 1 -8.89 -3.95 7.26
C LEU A 1 -9.22 -4.56 8.64
N GLU A 2 -8.34 -5.38 9.24
CA GLU A 2 -8.52 -5.97 10.58
C GLU A 2 -8.87 -4.90 11.64
N MET A 3 -8.13 -3.77 11.68
CA MET A 3 -8.43 -2.65 12.58
C MET A 3 -9.79 -1.97 12.31
N ALA A 4 -10.35 -2.15 11.13
CA ALA A 4 -11.67 -1.68 10.75
C ALA A 4 -12.77 -2.72 10.98
N GLY A 5 -12.44 -3.85 11.63
CA GLY A 5 -13.39 -4.89 11.99
C GLY A 5 -13.69 -5.92 10.90
N PHE A 6 -12.87 -5.99 9.84
CA PHE A 6 -13.01 -7.01 8.80
C PHE A 6 -12.18 -8.25 9.13
N ASP A 7 -12.82 -9.41 9.07
CA ASP A 7 -12.13 -10.70 9.06
C ASP A 7 -11.70 -11.07 7.63
N HIS A 8 -10.64 -11.88 7.52
CA HIS A 8 -10.10 -12.28 6.23
C HIS A 8 -10.61 -13.67 5.82
N ALA A 9 -11.50 -13.74 4.83
CA ALA A 9 -11.96 -14.99 4.24
C ALA A 9 -10.84 -15.69 3.46
N ALA A 10 -10.08 -14.93 2.67
CA ALA A 10 -8.88 -15.39 1.96
C ALA A 10 -7.97 -14.21 1.63
N LEU A 11 -6.65 -14.47 1.57
CA LEU A 11 -5.65 -13.57 1.04
C LEU A 11 -4.89 -14.30 -0.07
N VAL A 12 -4.94 -13.77 -1.28
CA VAL A 12 -4.25 -14.33 -2.44
C VAL A 12 -2.99 -13.52 -2.69
N GLU A 13 -1.84 -14.16 -2.66
CA GLU A 13 -0.53 -13.55 -2.84
C GLU A 13 0.35 -14.45 -3.70
N LEU A 14 1.03 -13.85 -4.67
CA LEU A 14 1.88 -14.57 -5.61
C LEU A 14 3.28 -14.84 -5.05
N GLU A 15 3.81 -13.91 -4.24
CA GLU A 15 5.19 -13.96 -3.79
C GLU A 15 5.33 -14.88 -2.57
N PRO A 16 6.11 -16.00 -2.66
CA PRO A 16 6.24 -16.97 -1.56
C PRO A 16 6.76 -16.36 -0.25
N ALA A 17 7.68 -15.39 -0.34
CA ALA A 17 8.22 -14.73 0.84
C ALA A 17 7.19 -13.85 1.54
N ALA A 18 6.31 -13.19 0.79
CA ALA A 18 5.19 -12.44 1.36
C ALA A 18 4.18 -13.39 2.01
N CYS A 19 3.85 -14.51 1.37
CA CYS A 19 3.01 -15.56 1.95
C CYS A 19 3.57 -16.09 3.27
N ALA A 20 4.87 -16.40 3.31
CA ALA A 20 5.54 -16.84 4.53
C ALA A 20 5.47 -15.81 5.66
N THR A 21 5.66 -14.53 5.33
CA THR A 21 5.55 -13.41 6.27
C THR A 21 4.12 -13.28 6.82
N LEU A 22 3.11 -13.37 5.96
CA LEU A 22 1.70 -13.33 6.38
C LEU A 22 1.37 -14.50 7.32
N ARG A 23 1.75 -15.73 6.95
CA ARG A 23 1.52 -16.92 7.77
C ARG A 23 2.24 -16.85 9.12
N LEU A 24 3.45 -16.28 9.15
CA LEU A 24 4.20 -16.08 10.41
C LEU A 24 3.51 -15.07 11.33
N ASN A 25 3.08 -13.93 10.79
CA ASN A 25 2.49 -12.84 11.59
C ASN A 25 1.02 -13.06 11.92
N ARG A 26 0.30 -13.84 11.11
CA ARG A 26 -1.13 -14.13 11.24
C ARG A 26 -1.43 -15.59 10.93
N PRO A 27 -1.07 -16.52 11.82
CA PRO A 27 -1.20 -17.97 11.56
C PRO A 27 -2.62 -18.45 11.27
N ALA A 28 -3.63 -17.70 11.74
CA ALA A 28 -5.04 -18.03 11.54
C ALA A 28 -5.59 -17.58 10.17
N TRP A 29 -4.85 -16.77 9.42
CA TRP A 29 -5.31 -16.28 8.14
C TRP A 29 -5.20 -17.34 7.05
N ASN A 30 -6.21 -17.41 6.19
CA ASN A 30 -6.21 -18.27 5.01
C ASN A 30 -5.38 -17.63 3.88
N VAL A 31 -4.06 -17.86 3.90
CA VAL A 31 -3.13 -17.34 2.89
C VAL A 31 -2.96 -18.34 1.76
N ILE A 32 -3.45 -17.97 0.59
CA ILE A 32 -3.41 -18.75 -0.66
C ILE A 32 -2.24 -18.23 -1.50
N GLU A 33 -1.23 -19.05 -1.67
CA GLU A 33 -0.04 -18.76 -2.49
C GLU A 33 -0.33 -19.15 -3.94
N ASP A 34 -0.85 -18.21 -4.71
CA ASP A 34 -1.24 -18.44 -6.11
C ASP A 34 -1.33 -17.16 -6.93
N ASP A 35 -1.35 -17.29 -8.25
CA ASP A 35 -1.64 -16.20 -9.17
C ASP A 35 -3.15 -15.87 -9.13
N LEU A 36 -3.46 -14.60 -8.94
CA LEU A 36 -4.84 -14.10 -8.91
C LEU A 36 -5.64 -14.49 -10.16
N ARG A 37 -4.97 -14.67 -11.30
CA ARG A 37 -5.61 -15.11 -12.56
C ARG A 37 -6.18 -16.53 -12.51
N ARG A 38 -5.63 -17.37 -11.62
CA ARG A 38 -6.07 -18.77 -11.43
C ARG A 38 -7.02 -18.93 -10.25
N PHE A 39 -7.07 -17.93 -9.38
CA PHE A 39 -7.90 -17.99 -8.19
C PHE A 39 -9.38 -17.96 -8.56
N ASP A 40 -10.15 -18.90 -8.01
CA ASP A 40 -11.61 -18.98 -8.16
C ASP A 40 -12.29 -18.24 -7.01
N GLY A 41 -13.00 -17.15 -7.32
CA GLY A 41 -13.73 -16.34 -6.35
C GLY A 41 -15.12 -16.89 -5.99
N ARG A 42 -15.66 -17.83 -6.74
CA ARG A 42 -17.04 -18.34 -6.55
C ARG A 42 -17.31 -18.96 -5.19
N PRO A 43 -16.37 -19.69 -4.55
CA PRO A 43 -16.54 -20.18 -3.18
C PRO A 43 -16.72 -19.08 -2.14
N TYR A 44 -16.36 -17.84 -2.48
CA TYR A 44 -16.43 -16.65 -1.62
C TYR A 44 -17.62 -15.74 -1.97
N GLN A 45 -18.63 -16.26 -2.64
CA GLN A 45 -19.80 -15.48 -3.05
C GLN A 45 -20.54 -14.90 -1.83
N GLY A 46 -20.87 -13.60 -1.90
CA GLY A 46 -21.60 -12.89 -0.86
C GLY A 46 -20.75 -12.31 0.26
N ILE A 47 -19.42 -12.31 0.14
CA ILE A 47 -18.54 -11.60 1.09
C ILE A 47 -18.81 -10.10 1.11
N ASP A 48 -18.44 -9.43 2.20
CA ASP A 48 -18.69 -8.00 2.33
C ASP A 48 -17.77 -7.15 1.45
N LEU A 49 -16.49 -7.52 1.35
CA LEU A 49 -15.49 -6.69 0.69
C LEU A 49 -14.49 -7.51 -0.12
N VAL A 50 -14.30 -7.13 -1.37
CA VAL A 50 -13.08 -7.46 -2.15
C VAL A 50 -12.14 -6.27 -2.09
N ALA A 51 -10.94 -6.44 -1.53
CA ALA A 51 -9.95 -5.39 -1.41
C ALA A 51 -8.59 -5.83 -1.95
N GLY A 52 -7.84 -4.91 -2.56
CA GLY A 52 -6.50 -5.22 -3.04
C GLY A 52 -5.71 -4.00 -3.50
N GLY A 53 -4.37 -4.12 -3.44
CA GLY A 53 -3.44 -3.23 -4.11
C GLY A 53 -3.07 -3.84 -5.47
N VAL A 54 -3.66 -3.35 -6.56
CA VAL A 54 -3.31 -3.83 -7.89
C VAL A 54 -1.91 -3.36 -8.29
N PRO A 55 -1.08 -4.20 -8.94
CA PRO A 55 0.30 -3.85 -9.30
C PRO A 55 0.43 -2.54 -10.06
N CYS A 56 1.44 -1.75 -9.66
CA CYS A 56 1.75 -0.41 -10.17
C CYS A 56 2.40 -0.30 -11.55
N PRO A 57 3.05 -1.32 -12.15
CA PRO A 57 3.95 -1.09 -13.27
C PRO A 57 3.36 -0.37 -14.48
N PRO A 58 2.10 -0.59 -14.88
CA PRO A 58 1.52 0.11 -16.02
C PRO A 58 1.32 1.62 -15.78
N PHE A 59 1.16 2.05 -14.52
CA PHE A 59 0.73 3.40 -14.14
C PHE A 59 1.81 4.21 -13.43
N SER A 60 2.99 3.63 -13.15
CA SER A 60 4.08 4.35 -12.50
C SER A 60 4.91 5.15 -13.50
N LYS A 61 5.38 6.33 -13.09
CA LYS A 61 6.30 7.15 -13.90
C LYS A 61 7.64 6.46 -14.17
N ALA A 62 8.01 5.46 -13.37
CA ALA A 62 9.22 4.66 -13.54
C ALA A 62 9.04 3.51 -14.55
N GLY A 63 7.81 3.20 -14.97
CA GLY A 63 7.49 2.17 -15.96
C GLY A 63 7.32 2.73 -17.38
N LYS A 64 7.13 1.84 -18.35
CA LYS A 64 6.93 2.20 -19.77
C LYS A 64 5.51 2.72 -20.08
N GLN A 65 4.67 2.94 -19.07
CA GLN A 65 3.28 3.43 -19.18
C GLN A 65 2.44 2.67 -20.23
N LEU A 66 2.59 1.34 -20.29
CA LEU A 66 1.91 0.49 -21.27
C LEU A 66 0.39 0.40 -21.03
N GLY A 67 -0.09 0.82 -19.86
CA GLY A 67 -1.52 0.81 -19.51
C GLY A 67 -2.13 -0.59 -19.62
N ALA A 68 -3.32 -0.67 -20.24
CA ALA A 68 -4.08 -1.91 -20.42
C ALA A 68 -3.39 -2.99 -21.29
N LYS A 69 -2.23 -2.71 -21.87
CA LYS A 69 -1.43 -3.68 -22.66
C LYS A 69 -0.31 -4.33 -21.84
N ASP A 70 -0.17 -3.97 -20.57
CA ASP A 70 0.83 -4.56 -19.68
C ASP A 70 0.27 -5.84 -19.05
N GLU A 71 1.02 -6.95 -19.19
CA GLU A 71 0.65 -8.25 -18.60
C GLU A 71 0.51 -8.22 -17.07
N ARG A 72 1.03 -7.16 -16.43
CA ARG A 72 0.93 -6.94 -14.98
C ARG A 72 -0.36 -6.23 -14.57
N ASP A 73 -1.20 -5.80 -15.53
CA ASP A 73 -2.51 -5.21 -15.24
C ASP A 73 -3.45 -6.26 -14.65
N LEU A 74 -3.74 -6.14 -13.36
CA LEU A 74 -4.66 -7.03 -12.65
C LEU A 74 -6.04 -6.40 -12.36
N PHE A 75 -6.34 -5.20 -12.89
CA PHE A 75 -7.70 -4.66 -12.79
C PHE A 75 -8.77 -5.55 -13.45
N PRO A 76 -8.54 -6.12 -14.64
CA PRO A 76 -9.49 -7.07 -15.23
C PRO A 76 -9.77 -8.27 -14.32
N GLU A 77 -8.74 -8.78 -13.64
CA GLU A 77 -8.89 -9.89 -12.70
C GLU A 77 -9.63 -9.47 -11.42
N ALA A 78 -9.35 -8.27 -10.92
CA ALA A 78 -10.12 -7.74 -9.79
C ALA A 78 -11.61 -7.61 -10.14
N ILE A 79 -11.95 -7.16 -11.37
CA ILE A 79 -13.34 -7.07 -11.83
C ILE A 79 -13.96 -8.46 -12.01
N ARG A 80 -13.20 -9.45 -12.51
CA ARG A 80 -13.64 -10.86 -12.57
C ARG A 80 -13.99 -11.37 -11.19
N LEU A 81 -13.14 -11.13 -10.20
CA LEU A 81 -13.42 -11.53 -8.81
C LEU A 81 -14.64 -10.83 -8.23
N VAL A 82 -14.88 -9.55 -8.56
CA VAL A 82 -16.11 -8.86 -8.17
C VAL A 82 -17.34 -9.53 -8.78
N ASP A 83 -17.27 -10.00 -10.01
CA ASP A 83 -18.37 -10.73 -10.66
C ASP A 83 -18.60 -12.11 -10.03
N GLU A 84 -17.53 -12.82 -9.66
CA GLU A 84 -17.60 -14.14 -9.03
C GLU A 84 -18.05 -14.06 -7.57
N CYS A 85 -17.43 -13.17 -6.78
CA CYS A 85 -17.71 -13.04 -5.34
C CYS A 85 -19.00 -12.28 -5.03
N ARG A 86 -19.44 -11.36 -5.92
CA ARG A 86 -20.60 -10.47 -5.69
C ARG A 86 -20.57 -9.75 -4.34
N PRO A 87 -19.45 -9.11 -3.97
CA PRO A 87 -19.31 -8.47 -2.67
C PRO A 87 -20.27 -7.29 -2.49
N GLN A 88 -20.45 -6.83 -1.25
CA GLN A 88 -21.18 -5.57 -0.98
C GLN A 88 -20.37 -4.36 -1.45
N ALA A 89 -19.06 -4.42 -1.31
CA ALA A 89 -18.12 -3.37 -1.73
C ALA A 89 -16.85 -3.95 -2.38
N VAL A 90 -16.22 -3.13 -3.21
CA VAL A 90 -14.86 -3.36 -3.72
C VAL A 90 -14.01 -2.13 -3.40
N MET A 91 -12.77 -2.35 -2.97
CA MET A 91 -11.79 -1.28 -2.68
C MET A 91 -10.44 -1.65 -3.28
N LEU A 92 -9.97 -0.87 -4.24
CA LEU A 92 -8.67 -1.07 -4.87
C LEU A 92 -7.79 0.15 -4.66
N GLU A 93 -6.53 -0.09 -4.29
CA GLU A 93 -5.53 0.96 -4.08
C GLU A 93 -4.54 0.98 -5.25
N ASN A 94 -4.09 2.18 -5.61
CA ASN A 94 -3.04 2.35 -6.61
C ASN A 94 -2.27 3.66 -6.41
N VAL A 95 -1.25 3.86 -7.21
CA VAL A 95 -0.46 5.10 -7.21
C VAL A 95 -1.20 6.25 -7.87
N ARG A 96 -0.85 7.49 -7.47
CA ARG A 96 -1.43 8.73 -8.01
C ARG A 96 -1.46 8.79 -9.55
N GLY A 97 -0.42 8.24 -10.21
CA GLY A 97 -0.31 8.28 -11.67
C GLY A 97 -1.49 7.67 -12.43
N LEU A 98 -2.29 6.82 -11.79
CA LEU A 98 -3.51 6.28 -12.38
C LEU A 98 -4.56 7.39 -12.67
N LEU A 99 -4.48 8.55 -12.02
CA LEU A 99 -5.36 9.69 -12.30
C LEU A 99 -4.85 10.63 -13.39
N ASP A 100 -3.67 10.40 -13.96
CA ASP A 100 -3.18 11.19 -15.08
C ASP A 100 -4.12 11.03 -16.30
N ALA A 101 -4.32 12.10 -17.07
CA ALA A 101 -5.31 12.16 -18.16
C ALA A 101 -5.11 11.07 -19.22
N VAL A 102 -3.89 10.59 -19.42
CA VAL A 102 -3.58 9.48 -20.33
C VAL A 102 -4.32 8.18 -20.00
N PHE A 103 -4.81 8.03 -18.77
CA PHE A 103 -5.55 6.86 -18.29
C PHE A 103 -7.06 7.09 -18.14
N ASP A 104 -7.61 8.21 -18.64
CA ASP A 104 -9.05 8.50 -18.55
C ASP A 104 -9.90 7.40 -19.19
N ASP A 105 -9.56 6.99 -20.40
CA ASP A 105 -10.28 5.92 -21.11
C ASP A 105 -10.20 4.59 -20.36
N TYR A 106 -9.06 4.31 -19.75
CA TYR A 106 -8.88 3.11 -18.93
C TYR A 106 -9.80 3.13 -17.70
N ARG A 107 -9.80 4.24 -16.93
CA ARG A 107 -10.68 4.41 -15.77
C ARG A 107 -12.15 4.32 -16.16
N ASN A 108 -12.55 4.97 -17.26
CA ASN A 108 -13.90 4.91 -17.80
C ASN A 108 -14.32 3.48 -18.15
N LYS A 109 -13.40 2.66 -18.68
CA LYS A 109 -13.65 1.25 -18.98
C LYS A 109 -13.89 0.45 -17.69
N VAL A 110 -13.05 0.62 -16.66
CA VAL A 110 -13.20 -0.02 -15.35
C VAL A 110 -14.54 0.34 -14.72
N GLU A 111 -14.88 1.63 -14.69
CA GLU A 111 -16.17 2.09 -14.15
C GLU A 111 -17.36 1.48 -14.90
N LYS A 112 -17.30 1.48 -16.24
CA LYS A 112 -18.37 0.93 -17.07
C LYS A 112 -18.60 -0.57 -16.80
N GLN A 113 -17.53 -1.32 -16.56
CA GLN A 113 -17.64 -2.74 -16.23
C GLN A 113 -18.30 -2.93 -14.86
N LEU A 114 -17.90 -2.18 -13.83
CA LEU A 114 -18.50 -2.29 -12.50
C LEU A 114 -19.94 -1.78 -12.45
N LYS A 115 -20.26 -0.72 -13.19
CA LYS A 115 -21.67 -0.27 -13.36
C LYS A 115 -22.55 -1.36 -13.95
N LYS A 116 -22.05 -2.14 -14.93
CA LYS A 116 -22.78 -3.30 -15.50
C LYS A 116 -23.00 -4.41 -14.47
N LEU A 117 -22.07 -4.59 -13.52
CA LEU A 117 -22.20 -5.57 -12.44
C LEU A 117 -23.10 -5.07 -11.28
N GLY A 118 -23.64 -3.84 -11.37
CA GLY A 118 -24.57 -3.30 -10.39
C GLY A 118 -23.90 -2.48 -9.27
N TYR A 119 -22.68 -2.00 -9.47
CA TYR A 119 -21.96 -1.16 -8.50
C TYR A 119 -21.98 0.32 -8.90
N VAL A 120 -21.88 1.19 -7.90
CA VAL A 120 -21.62 2.63 -8.04
C VAL A 120 -20.14 2.86 -7.77
N PRO A 121 -19.33 3.06 -8.83
CA PRO A 121 -17.89 3.27 -8.68
C PRO A 121 -17.53 4.73 -8.39
N GLY A 122 -16.41 4.95 -7.69
CA GLY A 122 -15.82 6.26 -7.47
C GLY A 122 -14.31 6.16 -7.26
N TRP A 123 -13.59 7.22 -7.65
CA TRP A 123 -12.15 7.37 -7.47
C TRP A 123 -11.88 8.56 -6.55
N ARG A 124 -10.97 8.41 -5.61
CA ARG A 124 -10.49 9.54 -4.82
C ARG A 124 -8.98 9.44 -4.62
N LEU A 125 -8.29 10.58 -4.74
CA LEU A 125 -6.93 10.71 -4.29
C LEU A 125 -6.97 11.01 -2.79
N LEU A 126 -6.37 10.14 -1.98
CA LEU A 126 -6.20 10.32 -0.55
C LEU A 126 -4.72 10.45 -0.24
N ASN A 127 -4.36 11.34 0.67
CA ASN A 127 -2.99 11.46 1.14
C ASN A 127 -2.95 11.05 2.62
N ALA A 128 -2.07 10.14 2.99
CA ALA A 128 -2.03 9.59 4.34
C ALA A 128 -1.84 10.66 5.43
N SER A 129 -1.13 11.76 5.12
CA SER A 129 -0.95 12.87 6.04
C SER A 129 -2.26 13.56 6.41
N ASP A 130 -3.24 13.60 5.50
CA ASP A 130 -4.54 14.22 5.74
C ASP A 130 -5.38 13.43 6.75
N TYR A 131 -4.93 12.22 7.10
CA TYR A 131 -5.58 11.30 8.05
C TYR A 131 -4.69 10.98 9.26
N GLY A 132 -3.75 11.87 9.60
CA GLY A 132 -2.95 11.79 10.83
C GLY A 132 -1.68 10.94 10.72
N VAL A 133 -1.32 10.45 9.54
CA VAL A 133 -0.08 9.72 9.32
C VAL A 133 1.08 10.69 9.02
N SER A 134 2.20 10.58 9.72
CA SER A 134 3.40 11.41 9.51
C SER A 134 4.12 11.10 8.19
N GLN A 135 3.38 10.92 7.10
CA GLN A 135 3.93 10.60 5.79
C GLN A 135 3.12 11.22 4.66
N LEU A 136 3.81 11.92 3.77
CA LEU A 136 3.26 12.35 2.48
C LEU A 136 3.16 11.12 1.56
N ARG A 137 1.99 10.47 1.55
CA ARG A 137 1.73 9.26 0.78
C ARG A 137 0.40 9.36 0.02
N PRO A 138 0.39 10.05 -1.14
CA PRO A 138 -0.80 10.11 -1.98
C PRO A 138 -1.08 8.74 -2.61
N ARG A 139 -2.33 8.28 -2.50
CA ARG A 139 -2.82 7.05 -3.10
C ARG A 139 -4.18 7.27 -3.74
N VAL A 140 -4.34 6.69 -4.91
CA VAL A 140 -5.66 6.60 -5.53
C VAL A 140 -6.38 5.43 -4.91
N VAL A 141 -7.53 5.70 -4.34
CA VAL A 141 -8.44 4.67 -3.85
C VAL A 141 -9.64 4.62 -4.78
N PHE A 142 -9.88 3.44 -5.32
CA PHE A 142 -11.09 3.13 -6.05
C PHE A 142 -12.06 2.40 -5.12
N VAL A 143 -13.31 2.85 -5.08
CA VAL A 143 -14.38 2.19 -4.33
C VAL A 143 -15.55 1.95 -5.26
N GLY A 144 -16.07 0.72 -5.24
CA GLY A 144 -17.33 0.38 -5.87
C GLY A 144 -18.29 -0.15 -4.80
N ILE A 145 -19.42 0.50 -4.60
CA ILE A 145 -20.44 0.05 -3.65
C ILE A 145 -21.63 -0.52 -4.42
N ARG A 146 -22.13 -1.66 -4.00
CA ARG A 146 -23.35 -2.24 -4.60
C ARG A 146 -24.48 -1.21 -4.55
N LYS A 147 -25.22 -1.09 -5.65
CA LYS A 147 -26.15 0.02 -5.89
C LYS A 147 -27.19 0.22 -4.78
N ASP A 148 -27.68 -0.88 -4.19
CA ASP A 148 -28.65 -0.85 -3.10
C ASP A 148 -28.08 -0.30 -1.78
N LEU A 149 -26.75 -0.31 -1.61
CA LEU A 149 -26.03 0.15 -0.43
C LEU A 149 -25.34 1.52 -0.64
N ALA A 150 -25.27 1.99 -1.87
CA ALA A 150 -24.45 3.15 -2.24
C ALA A 150 -24.88 4.46 -1.56
N ALA A 151 -26.15 4.61 -1.21
CA ALA A 151 -26.64 5.79 -0.50
C ALA A 151 -26.07 5.96 0.93
N GLY A 152 -25.58 4.87 1.54
CA GLY A 152 -24.95 4.86 2.86
C GLY A 152 -23.45 5.16 2.83
N PHE A 153 -22.82 5.27 1.65
CA PHE A 153 -21.38 5.49 1.53
C PHE A 153 -21.04 6.98 1.39
N SER A 154 -20.07 7.44 2.16
CA SER A 154 -19.42 8.73 1.97
C SER A 154 -17.91 8.58 2.06
N TRP A 155 -17.19 9.38 1.29
CA TRP A 155 -15.75 9.44 1.41
C TRP A 155 -15.34 10.07 2.75
N PRO A 156 -14.27 9.58 3.39
CA PRO A 156 -13.79 10.19 4.62
C PRO A 156 -13.31 11.61 4.36
N GLU A 157 -13.62 12.52 5.29
CA GLU A 157 -13.09 13.87 5.25
C GLU A 157 -11.72 13.94 5.91
N PRO A 158 -10.79 14.77 5.40
CA PRO A 158 -9.51 15.01 6.04
C PRO A 158 -9.66 15.46 7.48
N LEU A 159 -8.72 15.09 8.33
CA LEU A 159 -8.64 15.60 9.71
C LEU A 159 -8.36 17.11 9.67
N LYS A 160 -8.92 17.83 10.65
CA LYS A 160 -8.69 19.28 10.81
C LYS A 160 -7.36 19.58 11.54
N THR A 161 -6.70 18.55 12.06
CA THR A 161 -5.45 18.65 12.81
C THR A 161 -4.28 18.26 11.94
N GLU A 162 -3.18 18.99 12.04
CA GLU A 162 -1.92 18.61 11.41
C GLU A 162 -1.43 17.26 11.94
N PRO A 163 -0.89 16.39 11.09
CA PRO A 163 -0.27 15.15 11.55
C PRO A 163 1.01 15.46 12.35
N PRO A 164 1.39 14.61 13.31
CA PRO A 164 2.62 14.81 14.06
C PRO A 164 3.83 14.76 13.10
N THR A 165 4.86 15.53 13.43
CA THR A 165 6.14 15.47 12.70
C THR A 165 6.86 14.14 12.95
N VAL A 166 7.85 13.81 12.14
CA VAL A 166 8.67 12.60 12.34
C VAL A 166 9.36 12.65 13.69
N GLY A 167 9.83 13.85 14.08
CA GLY A 167 10.48 14.06 15.38
C GLY A 167 9.56 13.79 16.56
N GLU A 168 8.32 14.25 16.51
CA GLU A 168 7.32 13.99 17.56
C GLU A 168 6.94 12.51 17.61
N LEU A 169 6.68 11.89 16.46
CA LEU A 169 6.23 10.50 16.38
C LEU A 169 7.28 9.50 16.89
N LEU A 170 8.56 9.73 16.57
CA LEU A 170 9.62 8.76 16.84
C LEU A 170 10.51 9.12 18.02
N HIS A 171 10.24 10.24 18.70
CA HIS A 171 11.08 10.73 19.81
C HIS A 171 11.32 9.66 20.87
N ASP A 172 10.27 9.02 21.37
CA ASP A 172 10.35 8.04 22.45
C ASP A 172 11.16 6.81 22.05
N LEU A 173 11.00 6.35 20.80
CA LEU A 173 11.79 5.26 20.25
C LEU A 173 13.28 5.64 20.13
N MET A 174 13.58 6.87 19.75
CA MET A 174 14.95 7.36 19.66
C MET A 174 15.58 7.54 21.03
N ALA A 175 14.80 7.92 22.04
CA ALA A 175 15.25 8.11 23.41
C ALA A 175 15.36 6.80 24.22
N ALA A 176 14.70 5.72 23.80
CA ALA A 176 14.51 4.47 24.56
C ALA A 176 15.81 3.85 25.11
N ASN A 177 16.94 4.04 24.42
CA ASN A 177 18.26 3.54 24.85
C ASN A 177 19.15 4.64 25.48
N GLY A 178 18.58 5.70 26.03
CA GLY A 178 19.29 6.79 26.68
C GLY A 178 20.13 7.65 25.74
N TRP A 179 19.77 7.76 24.46
CA TRP A 179 20.47 8.61 23.52
C TRP A 179 20.23 10.10 23.85
N ARG A 180 21.26 10.77 24.38
CA ARG A 180 21.21 12.18 24.82
C ARG A 180 20.92 13.18 23.70
N GLY A 181 21.00 12.77 22.43
CA GLY A 181 20.71 13.60 21.26
C GLY A 181 19.26 13.56 20.80
N ALA A 182 18.38 12.81 21.48
CA ALA A 182 17.01 12.57 21.05
C ALA A 182 16.17 13.87 20.96
N ASP A 183 16.29 14.76 21.94
CA ASP A 183 15.55 16.03 21.94
C ASP A 183 15.97 16.94 20.77
N ARG A 184 17.28 17.10 20.59
CA ARG A 184 17.80 17.88 19.46
C ARG A 184 17.41 17.28 18.11
N TRP A 185 17.39 15.94 18.03
CA TRP A 185 16.94 15.25 16.83
C TRP A 185 15.45 15.50 16.57
N ARG A 186 14.60 15.46 17.60
CA ARG A 186 13.17 15.77 17.50
C ARG A 186 12.94 17.16 16.90
N GLU A 187 13.67 18.17 17.39
CA GLU A 187 13.59 19.54 16.87
C GLU A 187 14.01 19.63 15.39
N GLN A 188 15.04 18.88 14.98
CA GLN A 188 15.52 18.86 13.60
C GLN A 188 14.63 18.08 12.66
N ALA A 189 13.92 17.04 13.14
CA ALA A 189 12.99 16.21 12.38
C ALA A 189 11.55 16.79 12.39
N SER A 190 11.43 18.12 12.27
CA SER A 190 10.21 18.91 12.41
C SER A 190 9.29 18.89 11.18
N THR A 191 9.42 17.90 10.31
CA THR A 191 8.61 17.78 9.09
C THR A 191 7.94 16.40 9.01
N ILE A 192 6.95 16.30 8.12
CA ILE A 192 6.32 15.04 7.75
C ILE A 192 7.25 14.27 6.80
N ALA A 193 7.36 12.95 6.94
CA ALA A 193 8.21 12.14 6.09
C ALA A 193 7.71 12.14 4.62
N PRO A 194 8.62 12.13 3.63
CA PRO A 194 8.23 11.80 2.26
C PRO A 194 7.76 10.34 2.17
N THR A 195 7.12 9.98 1.04
CA THR A 195 6.75 8.58 0.78
C THR A 195 7.97 7.67 0.93
N LEU A 196 7.89 6.68 1.81
CA LEU A 196 8.89 5.62 1.88
C LEU A 196 8.75 4.74 0.64
N VAL A 197 9.86 4.60 -0.08
CA VAL A 197 9.93 3.74 -1.25
C VAL A 197 10.77 2.51 -0.92
N GLY A 198 10.25 1.33 -1.20
CA GLY A 198 11.01 0.08 -1.14
C GLY A 198 12.08 0.05 -2.24
N GLY A 199 13.20 -0.63 -1.99
CA GLY A 199 14.16 -0.92 -3.05
C GLY A 199 13.57 -1.93 -4.03
N SER A 200 13.66 -1.65 -5.35
CA SER A 200 13.38 -2.68 -6.35
C SER A 200 14.53 -3.71 -6.40
N ARG A 201 14.27 -4.92 -6.90
CA ARG A 201 15.33 -5.93 -7.12
C ARG A 201 16.52 -5.39 -7.94
N SER A 202 16.26 -4.40 -8.83
CA SER A 202 17.30 -3.74 -9.65
C SER A 202 17.99 -2.58 -8.94
N THR A 203 17.41 -1.99 -7.90
CA THR A 203 17.93 -0.78 -7.22
C THR A 203 18.25 -0.97 -5.75
N ALA A 204 17.88 -2.11 -5.14
CA ALA A 204 18.10 -2.40 -3.73
C ALA A 204 19.58 -2.25 -3.31
N GLY A 205 20.51 -2.63 -4.18
CA GLY A 205 21.95 -2.44 -3.94
C GLY A 205 22.43 -1.00 -4.15
N GLN A 206 21.75 -0.19 -4.97
CA GLN A 206 22.22 1.15 -5.32
C GLN A 206 21.63 2.24 -4.43
N THR A 207 20.37 2.12 -4.00
CA THR A 207 19.71 3.14 -3.19
C THR A 207 20.21 3.14 -1.76
N SER A 208 20.39 1.97 -1.15
CA SER A 208 21.00 1.86 0.18
C SER A 208 22.49 2.24 0.16
N ALA A 209 23.22 1.93 -0.91
CA ALA A 209 24.62 2.32 -1.06
C ALA A 209 24.80 3.83 -1.37
N ARG A 210 23.96 4.43 -2.22
CA ARG A 210 24.03 5.87 -2.54
C ARG A 210 23.62 6.77 -1.38
N LEU A 211 22.59 6.42 -0.62
CA LEU A 211 22.26 7.12 0.64
C LEU A 211 23.36 6.94 1.70
N ALA A 212 24.15 5.86 1.60
CA ALA A 212 25.26 5.60 2.51
C ALA A 212 26.57 6.30 2.10
N GLN A 213 26.80 6.56 0.82
CA GLN A 213 28.11 7.05 0.30
C GLN A 213 28.16 8.56 0.11
N ASN A 214 27.09 9.28 -0.17
CA ASN A 214 27.12 10.65 -0.64
C ASN A 214 26.60 11.73 0.32
N ALA A 215 26.30 11.40 1.56
CA ALA A 215 26.09 12.41 2.59
C ALA A 215 27.05 12.14 3.75
N PRO A 216 27.85 13.09 4.17
CA PRO A 216 28.36 13.13 5.52
C PRO A 216 27.16 13.37 6.42
N GLY A 217 26.33 12.34 6.57
CA GLY A 217 25.16 12.39 7.42
C GLY A 217 25.62 12.61 8.86
N PRO A 218 24.89 13.41 9.64
CA PRO A 218 25.19 13.65 11.02
C PRO A 218 25.36 12.31 11.78
N PRO A 219 26.09 12.28 12.88
CA PRO A 219 26.42 11.05 13.63
C PRO A 219 25.24 10.13 13.92
N TRP A 220 24.03 10.68 13.99
CA TRP A 220 22.79 9.93 14.18
C TRP A 220 22.38 9.05 12.99
N ALA A 221 22.65 9.46 11.74
CA ALA A 221 22.34 8.66 10.54
C ALA A 221 23.17 7.35 10.50
N ARG A 222 24.36 7.35 11.14
CA ARG A 222 25.16 6.15 11.35
C ARG A 222 24.54 5.23 12.41
N ARG A 223 23.89 5.79 13.42
CA ARG A 223 23.26 5.05 14.52
C ARG A 223 21.92 4.43 14.14
N ILE A 224 21.09 5.14 13.36
CA ILE A 224 19.89 4.52 12.74
C ILE A 224 20.30 3.31 11.90
N ARG A 225 21.39 3.40 11.15
CA ARG A 225 21.93 2.26 10.38
C ARG A 225 22.37 1.09 11.26
N SER A 226 22.93 1.34 12.45
CA SER A 226 23.31 0.26 13.37
C SER A 226 22.09 -0.39 14.02
N VAL A 227 21.06 0.40 14.38
CA VAL A 227 19.80 -0.12 14.93
C VAL A 227 19.02 -0.91 13.88
N LEU A 228 18.92 -0.40 12.67
CA LEU A 228 18.30 -1.13 11.55
C LEU A 228 19.09 -2.39 11.16
N ARG A 229 20.42 -2.38 11.27
CA ARG A 229 21.24 -3.60 11.11
C ARG A 229 21.05 -4.60 12.24
N SER A 230 20.93 -4.15 13.49
CA SER A 230 20.64 -5.05 14.61
C SER A 230 19.23 -5.62 14.53
N MET A 231 18.28 -4.88 13.99
CA MET A 231 16.92 -5.40 13.71
C MET A 231 16.90 -6.37 12.53
N SER A 232 17.75 -6.17 11.51
CA SER A 232 17.89 -7.12 10.39
C SER A 232 18.67 -8.38 10.74
N LEU A 233 19.41 -8.41 11.86
CA LEU A 233 20.03 -9.63 12.38
C LEU A 233 19.05 -10.51 13.18
N LEU A 234 17.87 -9.96 13.53
CA LEU A 234 16.78 -10.70 14.18
C LEU A 234 15.72 -11.19 13.19
N VAL A 235 15.84 -10.76 11.91
CA VAL A 235 15.01 -11.23 10.78
C VAL A 235 15.96 -12.00 9.87
N PRO A 236 15.69 -13.27 9.52
CA PRO A 236 16.49 -13.98 8.51
C PRO A 236 16.50 -13.13 7.23
N PRO A 237 17.58 -13.15 6.42
CA PRO A 237 17.70 -12.33 5.24
C PRO A 237 16.52 -12.61 4.31
N ALA A 238 15.54 -11.70 4.33
CA ALA A 238 14.49 -11.69 3.36
C ALA A 238 15.10 -11.27 2.03
N GLU A 239 14.95 -12.10 1.02
CA GLU A 239 15.24 -11.71 -0.35
C GLU A 239 14.46 -10.44 -0.71
N PRO A 240 15.02 -9.53 -1.53
CA PRO A 240 14.50 -8.17 -1.73
C PRO A 240 13.10 -8.20 -2.35
N TYR A 241 12.13 -7.69 -1.60
CA TYR A 241 10.74 -7.59 -2.01
C TYR A 241 10.55 -6.58 -3.14
N SER A 242 9.78 -6.96 -4.14
CA SER A 242 9.29 -6.10 -5.20
C SER A 242 7.94 -5.49 -4.81
N CYS A 243 7.85 -4.19 -4.89
CA CYS A 243 6.65 -3.35 -4.96
C CYS A 243 5.55 -3.52 -3.90
N TRP A 244 5.57 -2.61 -2.93
CA TRP A 244 4.37 -2.02 -2.34
C TRP A 244 4.37 -0.52 -2.53
#